data_5bf05ba30276d0200108ab45db3af813
#
_entry.id   5bf05ba30276d0200108ab45db3af813
#
_cell.length_a   1.000
_cell.length_b   1.000
_cell.length_c   1.000
_cell.angle_alpha   90.00
_cell.angle_beta   90.00
_cell.angle_gamma   90.00
#
_symmetry.space_group_name_H-M   'P 1'
#
loop_
_entity.id
_entity.type
_entity.pdbx_description
1 polymer ?
#
loop_
_entity_poly.entity_id
_entity_poly.type
_entity_poly.pdbx_seq_one_letter_code
_entity_poly.pdbx_strand_id
1 'polypeptide(L)' 'MKSKEIRYDIYTQAEYAKKIGVSRARVNQMAKNGELKTLTINGATLIKV' A
#
# COMPACT_ATOMS: atom_id res chain seq x y z
N MET A 1 24.40 -8.70 8.75
CA MET A 1 23.89 -8.57 8.53
C MET A 1 23.04 -8.34 8.74
N LYS A 2 22.60 -8.39 8.81
CA LYS A 2 21.88 -8.18 8.95
C LYS A 2 20.92 -8.48 9.18
N SER A 3 20.68 -8.55 9.35
CA SER A 3 19.82 -8.82 9.85
C SER A 3 18.70 -9.16 9.46
N LYS A 4 18.09 -9.70 9.86
CA LYS A 4 17.08 -9.98 9.44
C LYS A 4 16.06 -9.30 9.86
N GLU A 5 15.81 -8.24 9.49
CA GLU A 5 14.76 -7.60 9.87
C GLU A 5 13.63 -8.01 9.12
N ILE A 6 12.52 -8.17 9.67
CA ILE A 6 11.34 -8.40 9.00
C ILE A 6 10.83 -7.13 8.52
N ARG A 7 10.82 -6.91 7.23
CA ARG A 7 10.34 -5.72 6.69
C ARG A 7 9.07 -5.96 6.02
N TYR A 8 8.06 -5.20 6.27
CA TYR A 8 6.80 -5.23 5.58
C TYR A 8 6.75 -4.01 4.70
N ASP A 9 6.59 -4.18 3.43
CA ASP A 9 6.48 -3.05 2.53
C ASP A 9 5.05 -2.55 2.56
N ILE A 10 4.82 -1.59 3.43
CA ILE A 10 3.50 -1.00 3.61
C ILE A 10 3.55 0.46 3.22
N TYR A 11 2.62 0.88 2.40
CA TYR A 11 2.59 2.24 1.90
C TYR A 11 1.23 2.85 2.14
N THR A 12 1.18 4.17 2.30
CA THR A 12 -0.11 4.85 2.24
C THR A 12 -0.55 4.83 0.79
N GLN A 13 -1.82 5.10 0.55
CA GLN A 13 -2.31 5.12 -0.83
C GLN A 13 -1.58 6.16 -1.65
N ALA A 14 -1.32 7.33 -1.06
CA ALA A 14 -0.62 8.39 -1.77
C ALA A 14 0.81 7.99 -2.13
N GLU A 15 1.49 7.34 -1.20
CA GLU A 15 2.85 6.90 -1.44
C GLU A 15 2.92 5.82 -2.49
N TYR A 16 1.98 4.90 -2.43
CA TYR A 16 1.95 3.82 -3.39
C TYR A 16 1.64 4.37 -4.79
N ALA A 17 0.73 5.33 -4.87
CA ALA A 17 0.40 5.95 -6.14
C ALA A 17 1.62 6.58 -6.78
N LYS A 18 2.43 7.26 -5.97
CA LYS A 18 3.63 7.85 -6.44
C LYS A 18 4.62 6.81 -6.90
N LYS A 19 4.71 5.72 -6.17
CA LYS A 19 5.64 4.65 -6.48
C LYS A 19 5.35 4.01 -7.82
N ILE A 20 4.09 3.78 -8.14
CA ILE A 20 3.75 3.11 -9.39
C ILE A 20 3.31 4.09 -10.48
N GLY A 21 3.32 5.38 -10.18
CA GLY A 21 3.06 6.39 -11.20
C GLY A 21 1.61 6.54 -11.60
N VAL A 22 0.69 6.41 -10.67
CA VAL A 22 -0.73 6.59 -10.95
C VAL A 22 -1.32 7.54 -9.95
N SER A 23 -2.58 7.91 -10.12
CA SER A 23 -3.22 8.81 -9.18
C SER A 23 -3.65 8.03 -7.94
N ARG A 24 -3.86 8.77 -6.87
CA ARG A 24 -4.33 8.18 -5.64
C ARG A 24 -5.71 7.56 -5.82
N ALA A 25 -6.56 8.22 -6.60
CA ALA A 25 -7.88 7.68 -6.88
C ALA A 25 -7.79 6.33 -7.57
N ARG A 26 -6.81 6.17 -8.44
CA ARG A 26 -6.59 4.91 -9.13
C ARG A 26 -6.21 3.83 -8.13
N VAL A 27 -5.31 4.14 -7.20
CA VAL A 27 -4.90 3.19 -6.19
C VAL A 27 -6.10 2.77 -5.33
N ASN A 28 -6.93 3.74 -4.96
CA ASN A 28 -8.10 3.46 -4.17
C ASN A 28 -9.02 2.48 -4.91
N GLN A 29 -9.19 2.68 -6.21
CA GLN A 29 -10.02 1.82 -7.01
C GLN A 29 -9.42 0.43 -7.13
N MET A 30 -8.12 0.33 -7.31
CA MET A 30 -7.45 -0.95 -7.38
C MET A 30 -7.61 -1.72 -6.07
N ALA A 31 -7.55 -1.01 -4.96
CA ALA A 31 -7.73 -1.64 -3.66
C ALA A 31 -9.15 -2.17 -3.52
N LYS A 32 -10.13 -1.41 -3.98
CA LYS A 32 -11.52 -1.83 -3.90
C LYS A 32 -11.81 -3.03 -4.80
N ASN A 33 -11.12 -3.09 -5.91
CA ASN A 33 -11.31 -4.20 -6.84
C ASN A 33 -10.58 -5.46 -6.44
N GLY A 34 -9.82 -5.40 -5.36
CA GLY A 34 -9.07 -6.57 -4.91
C GLY A 34 -7.78 -6.79 -5.65
N GLU A 35 -7.33 -5.82 -6.43
CA GLU A 35 -6.08 -5.96 -7.16
C GLU A 35 -4.88 -5.74 -6.27
N LEU A 36 -5.08 -5.08 -5.13
CA LEU A 36 -4.02 -4.82 -4.19
C LEU A 36 -4.37 -5.37 -2.83
N LYS A 37 -3.39 -5.80 -2.09
CA LYS A 37 -3.61 -6.24 -0.73
C LYS A 37 -3.61 -5.01 0.15
N THR A 38 -4.57 -4.91 1.03
CA THR A 38 -4.69 -3.76 1.90
C THR A 38 -4.70 -4.17 3.34
N LEU A 39 -4.43 -3.19 4.19
CA LEU A 39 -4.38 -3.42 5.62
C LEU A 39 -5.00 -2.19 6.25
N THR A 40 -5.96 -2.38 7.14
CA THR A 40 -6.58 -1.25 7.79
C THR A 40 -6.09 -1.15 9.22
N ILE A 41 -5.53 0.01 9.56
CA ILE A 41 -5.04 0.26 10.90
C ILE A 41 -5.62 1.57 11.35
N ASN A 42 -6.35 1.55 12.46
CA ASN A 42 -6.97 2.76 13.01
C ASN A 42 -7.80 3.50 11.97
N GLY A 43 -8.52 2.76 11.17
CA GLY A 43 -9.38 3.37 10.16
C GLY A 43 -8.68 3.83 8.90
N ALA A 44 -7.37 3.69 8.85
CA ALA A 44 -6.62 4.09 7.66
C ALA A 44 -6.32 2.86 6.81
N THR A 45 -6.55 2.96 5.53
CA THR A 45 -6.29 1.87 4.61
C THR A 45 -4.89 2.02 4.03
N LEU A 46 -4.07 1.02 4.25
CA LEU A 46 -2.70 1.03 3.76
C LEU A 46 -2.54 -0.06 2.72
N ILE A 47 -1.56 0.10 1.86
CA ILE A 47 -1.28 -0.88 0.82
C ILE A 47 -0.13 -1.77 1.26
N LYS A 48 -0.37 -3.06 1.21
CA LYS A 48 0.64 -4.01 1.59
C LYS A 48 1.20 -4.67 0.34
N VAL A 49 2.48 -4.64 0.21
CA VAL A 49 3.12 -5.21 -0.98
C VAL A 49 3.80 -6.52 -0.68
#